data_ea160aabcee3402e79104034499c77c0
#
_entry.id   ea160aabcee3402e79104034499c77c0
#
_cell.length_a   1.000
_cell.length_b   1.000
_cell.length_c   1.000
_cell.angle_alpha   90.00
_cell.angle_beta   90.00
_cell.angle_gamma   90.00
#
_symmetry.space_group_name_H-M   'P 1'
#
loop_
_entity.id
_entity.type
_entity.pdbx_description
1 polymer ?
#
loop_
_entity_poly.entity_id
_entity_poly.type
_entity_poly.pdbx_seq_one_letter_code
_entity_poly.pdbx_strand_id
1 'polypeptide(L)'
;MAKKKEYYVVIHGRRPGLYDRWFGEEGAAEQVDGFADAVYRGFYTLQEAAEWLRQLHAETIAGLPPDLVDLLGLYAERPQREDPSSLLKAGGILIYNDGGAIDNPGPGGYGVVLRYKGHRKELSGGFRRTTNNRMELLACIEGLKALKRRCSVVLYSDSKYVVNGMTKGWAERWQSKGWKLSNEQDVKNADLWQQLIELCQQHDVHFRWVRGHSGNPDNERCDQLAMAAAQGRELATDMAYEAAR
;
A
#
# COMPACT_ATOMS: atom_id res chain seq x y z
N MET A 1 -16.08 14.57 -18.99
CA MET A 1 -15.08 14.13 -19.98
C MET A 1 -14.83 12.65 -19.76
N ALA A 2 -14.80 11.83 -20.82
CA ALA A 2 -14.47 10.41 -20.69
C ALA A 2 -13.00 10.28 -20.23
N LYS A 3 -12.76 9.42 -19.25
CA LYS A 3 -11.41 9.14 -18.73
C LYS A 3 -10.57 8.51 -19.86
N LYS A 4 -9.40 9.04 -20.14
CA LYS A 4 -8.48 8.53 -21.17
C LYS A 4 -7.76 7.30 -20.63
N LYS A 5 -7.65 6.24 -21.45
CA LYS A 5 -6.85 5.05 -21.09
C LYS A 5 -5.37 5.40 -21.07
N GLU A 6 -4.64 4.85 -20.10
CA GLU A 6 -3.24 5.19 -19.82
C GLU A 6 -2.29 4.06 -20.24
N TYR A 7 -2.78 2.82 -20.35
CA TYR A 7 -1.98 1.65 -20.68
C TYR A 7 -2.63 0.84 -21.77
N TYR A 8 -1.82 0.26 -22.65
CA TYR A 8 -2.27 -0.57 -23.77
C TYR A 8 -1.42 -1.83 -23.82
N VAL A 9 -2.07 -2.98 -23.87
CA VAL A 9 -1.42 -4.28 -24.04
C VAL A 9 -1.66 -4.74 -25.46
N VAL A 10 -0.59 -5.11 -26.16
CA VAL A 10 -0.62 -5.76 -27.47
C VAL A 10 -0.13 -7.19 -27.29
N ILE A 11 -0.98 -8.18 -27.53
CA ILE A 11 -0.63 -9.61 -27.47
C ILE A 11 -0.21 -10.11 -28.85
N HIS A 12 -0.95 -9.70 -29.88
CA HIS A 12 -0.67 -10.03 -31.26
C HIS A 12 -0.63 -8.75 -32.10
N GLY A 13 0.52 -8.47 -32.69
CA GLY A 13 0.82 -7.24 -33.42
C GLY A 13 2.26 -7.27 -33.92
N ARG A 14 2.72 -6.20 -34.57
CA ARG A 14 4.11 -6.10 -35.04
C ARG A 14 5.11 -6.26 -33.90
N ARG A 15 4.78 -5.72 -32.74
CA ARG A 15 5.63 -5.75 -31.54
C ARG A 15 4.74 -5.95 -30.32
N PRO A 16 4.50 -7.19 -29.88
CA PRO A 16 3.76 -7.47 -28.65
C PRO A 16 4.45 -6.83 -27.44
N GLY A 17 3.67 -6.32 -26.47
CA GLY A 17 4.21 -5.66 -25.29
C GLY A 17 3.24 -4.74 -24.57
N LEU A 18 3.74 -4.03 -23.57
CA LEU A 18 3.04 -3.03 -22.77
C LEU A 18 3.41 -1.61 -23.23
N TYR A 19 2.42 -0.76 -23.48
CA TYR A 19 2.57 0.59 -23.98
C TYR A 19 1.88 1.58 -23.06
N ASP A 20 2.52 2.73 -22.83
CA ASP A 20 2.01 3.85 -22.01
C ASP A 20 1.26 4.91 -22.83
N ARG A 21 1.16 4.71 -24.16
CA ARG A 21 0.49 5.61 -25.10
C ARG A 21 -0.14 4.86 -26.26
N TRP A 22 -1.22 5.44 -26.81
CA TRP A 22 -1.86 4.89 -28.00
C TRP A 22 -1.21 5.39 -29.29
N PHE A 23 -1.06 6.71 -29.43
CA PHE A 23 -0.50 7.34 -30.62
C PHE A 23 0.94 7.80 -30.40
N GLY A 24 1.64 8.05 -31.52
CA GLY A 24 2.99 8.55 -31.56
C GLY A 24 4.03 7.46 -31.84
N GLU A 25 5.25 7.89 -32.07
CA GLU A 25 6.39 7.01 -32.33
C GLU A 25 6.51 5.97 -31.21
N GLU A 26 6.54 4.69 -31.59
CA GLU A 26 6.51 3.55 -30.68
C GLU A 26 5.20 3.39 -29.86
N GLY A 27 4.09 4.01 -30.24
CA GLY A 27 2.79 3.82 -29.57
C GLY A 27 2.12 2.49 -29.95
N ALA A 28 1.12 2.07 -29.16
CA ALA A 28 0.40 0.82 -29.39
C ALA A 28 -0.33 0.79 -30.74
N ALA A 29 -0.81 1.93 -31.23
CA ALA A 29 -1.49 2.02 -32.53
C ALA A 29 -0.61 1.54 -33.71
N GLU A 30 0.67 1.90 -33.71
CA GLU A 30 1.61 1.47 -34.76
C GLU A 30 1.79 -0.06 -34.79
N GLN A 31 1.58 -0.71 -33.66
CA GLN A 31 1.78 -2.16 -33.55
C GLN A 31 0.61 -2.95 -34.10
N VAL A 32 -0.57 -2.35 -34.19
CA VAL A 32 -1.82 -3.05 -34.49
C VAL A 32 -2.50 -2.52 -35.77
N ASP A 33 -2.22 -1.28 -36.17
CA ASP A 33 -2.85 -0.68 -37.35
C ASP A 33 -2.45 -1.41 -38.63
N GLY A 34 -3.46 -1.94 -39.35
CA GLY A 34 -3.26 -2.76 -40.53
C GLY A 34 -2.59 -4.12 -40.29
N PHE A 35 -2.45 -4.57 -39.04
CA PHE A 35 -1.93 -5.90 -38.73
C PHE A 35 -3.07 -6.92 -38.62
N ALA A 36 -3.01 -7.99 -39.42
CA ALA A 36 -4.04 -9.03 -39.44
C ALA A 36 -4.14 -9.74 -38.09
N ASP A 37 -5.37 -9.96 -37.63
CA ASP A 37 -5.67 -10.65 -36.35
C ASP A 37 -5.02 -10.02 -35.11
N ALA A 38 -4.82 -8.70 -35.14
CA ALA A 38 -4.25 -7.97 -34.00
C ALA A 38 -5.11 -8.16 -32.72
N VAL A 39 -4.45 -8.52 -31.61
CA VAL A 39 -5.08 -8.69 -30.31
C VAL A 39 -4.48 -7.68 -29.34
N TYR A 40 -5.28 -6.72 -28.93
CA TYR A 40 -4.86 -5.65 -28.02
C TYR A 40 -6.02 -5.13 -27.19
N ARG A 41 -5.69 -4.47 -26.09
CA ARG A 41 -6.69 -3.80 -25.23
C ARG A 41 -6.07 -2.64 -24.44
N GLY A 42 -6.86 -1.56 -24.24
CA GLY A 42 -6.46 -0.41 -23.45
C GLY A 42 -7.12 -0.41 -22.07
N PHE A 43 -6.39 0.05 -21.05
CA PHE A 43 -6.74 0.02 -19.63
C PHE A 43 -6.48 1.37 -18.95
N TYR A 44 -7.13 1.61 -17.83
CA TYR A 44 -6.89 2.79 -17.00
C TYR A 44 -5.80 2.56 -15.95
N THR A 45 -5.50 1.29 -15.61
CA THR A 45 -4.48 0.90 -14.64
C THR A 45 -3.72 -0.34 -15.10
N LEU A 46 -2.50 -0.51 -14.63
CA LEU A 46 -1.71 -1.73 -14.84
C LEU A 46 -2.35 -2.96 -14.19
N GLN A 47 -3.07 -2.76 -13.09
CA GLN A 47 -3.80 -3.84 -12.44
C GLN A 47 -4.90 -4.40 -13.33
N GLU A 48 -5.72 -3.55 -13.97
CA GLU A 48 -6.74 -3.99 -14.94
C GLU A 48 -6.11 -4.76 -16.10
N ALA A 49 -4.93 -4.31 -16.57
CA ALA A 49 -4.20 -4.99 -17.63
C ALA A 49 -3.74 -6.39 -17.20
N ALA A 50 -3.17 -6.51 -16.00
CA ALA A 50 -2.76 -7.80 -15.44
C ALA A 50 -3.93 -8.74 -15.19
N GLU A 51 -5.05 -8.25 -14.72
CA GLU A 51 -6.28 -9.04 -14.52
C GLU A 51 -6.83 -9.59 -15.86
N TRP A 52 -6.79 -8.77 -16.91
CA TRP A 52 -7.19 -9.23 -18.23
C TRP A 52 -6.22 -10.27 -18.80
N LEU A 53 -4.90 -10.08 -18.65
CA LEU A 53 -3.89 -11.05 -19.12
C LEU A 53 -4.08 -12.44 -18.46
N ARG A 54 -4.48 -12.50 -17.20
CA ARG A 54 -4.73 -13.78 -16.49
C ARG A 54 -5.94 -14.55 -17.03
N GLN A 55 -6.87 -13.87 -17.70
CA GLN A 55 -8.04 -14.51 -18.28
C GLN A 55 -7.74 -15.17 -19.64
N LEU A 56 -6.53 -14.99 -20.16
CA LEU A 56 -6.10 -15.59 -21.41
C LEU A 56 -5.81 -17.09 -21.25
N HIS A 57 -5.85 -17.83 -22.35
CA HIS A 57 -5.47 -19.24 -22.36
C HIS A 57 -3.98 -19.43 -21.98
N ALA A 58 -3.67 -20.53 -21.31
CA ALA A 58 -2.32 -20.83 -20.83
C ALA A 58 -1.25 -20.80 -21.93
N GLU A 59 -1.59 -21.27 -23.14
CA GLU A 59 -0.69 -21.22 -24.31
C GLU A 59 -0.34 -19.78 -24.72
N THR A 60 -1.31 -18.87 -24.64
CA THR A 60 -1.10 -17.45 -24.93
C THR A 60 -0.19 -16.81 -23.87
N ILE A 61 -0.39 -17.17 -22.60
CA ILE A 61 0.43 -16.67 -21.47
C ILE A 61 1.88 -17.15 -21.63
N ALA A 62 2.11 -18.39 -22.03
CA ALA A 62 3.45 -18.96 -22.23
C ALA A 62 4.26 -18.25 -23.33
N GLY A 63 3.59 -17.61 -24.27
CA GLY A 63 4.20 -16.87 -25.40
C GLY A 63 4.30 -15.35 -25.18
N LEU A 64 3.97 -14.82 -24.00
CA LEU A 64 4.01 -13.39 -23.73
C LEU A 64 5.46 -12.86 -23.67
N PRO A 65 5.69 -11.64 -24.15
CA PRO A 65 6.99 -10.98 -24.00
C PRO A 65 7.30 -10.65 -22.53
N PRO A 66 8.62 -10.46 -22.19
CA PRO A 66 9.07 -10.32 -20.81
C PRO A 66 8.36 -9.22 -20.01
N ASP A 67 8.08 -8.06 -20.61
CA ASP A 67 7.39 -6.95 -19.95
C ASP A 67 5.95 -7.29 -19.54
N LEU A 68 5.26 -8.13 -20.31
CA LEU A 68 3.93 -8.64 -19.95
C LEU A 68 4.00 -9.77 -18.92
N VAL A 69 5.05 -10.60 -18.97
CA VAL A 69 5.31 -11.61 -17.91
C VAL A 69 5.64 -10.91 -16.59
N ASP A 70 6.47 -9.87 -16.63
CA ASP A 70 6.78 -9.05 -15.44
C ASP A 70 5.53 -8.38 -14.89
N LEU A 71 4.67 -7.85 -15.75
CA LEU A 71 3.37 -7.30 -15.34
C LEU A 71 2.50 -8.35 -14.66
N LEU A 72 2.44 -9.58 -15.18
CA LEU A 72 1.76 -10.70 -14.54
C LEU A 72 2.38 -11.05 -13.19
N GLY A 73 3.71 -11.04 -13.09
CA GLY A 73 4.45 -11.29 -11.84
C GLY A 73 4.21 -10.21 -10.80
N LEU A 74 4.32 -8.94 -11.19
CA LEU A 74 4.07 -7.78 -10.31
C LEU A 74 2.64 -7.74 -9.76
N TYR A 75 1.67 -8.21 -10.57
CA TYR A 75 0.25 -8.30 -10.21
C TYR A 75 -0.21 -9.76 -10.12
N ALA A 76 0.71 -10.75 -10.09
CA ALA A 76 0.38 -12.14 -9.78
C ALA A 76 -0.47 -12.15 -8.53
N GLU A 77 -1.52 -12.93 -8.53
CA GLU A 77 -2.49 -12.95 -7.45
C GLU A 77 -1.75 -12.94 -6.11
N ARG A 78 -1.83 -11.80 -5.43
CA ARG A 78 -1.76 -11.88 -3.98
C ARG A 78 -2.82 -12.89 -3.62
N PRO A 79 -2.49 -13.95 -2.87
CA PRO A 79 -3.42 -15.03 -2.58
C PRO A 79 -4.78 -14.40 -2.28
N GLN A 80 -5.82 -14.93 -2.93
CA GLN A 80 -7.22 -14.49 -2.81
C GLN A 80 -7.42 -14.02 -1.39
N ARG A 81 -8.09 -12.87 -1.20
CA ARG A 81 -8.40 -12.30 0.12
C ARG A 81 -8.51 -13.42 1.14
N GLU A 82 -7.38 -13.79 1.75
CA GLU A 82 -7.42 -14.75 2.84
C GLU A 82 -8.39 -14.14 3.82
N ASP A 83 -9.51 -14.82 4.01
CA ASP A 83 -10.48 -14.44 5.01
C ASP A 83 -9.69 -14.21 6.31
N PRO A 84 -9.81 -13.04 6.96
CA PRO A 84 -9.13 -12.77 8.23
C PRO A 84 -9.21 -13.93 9.22
N SER A 85 -10.31 -14.70 9.17
CA SER A 85 -10.50 -15.89 10.01
C SER A 85 -9.63 -17.06 9.59
N SER A 86 -9.34 -17.27 8.31
CA SER A 86 -8.44 -18.32 7.83
C SER A 86 -6.99 -18.05 8.25
N LEU A 87 -6.55 -16.80 8.15
CA LEU A 87 -5.22 -16.39 8.60
C LEU A 87 -5.05 -16.57 10.11
N LEU A 88 -6.05 -16.18 10.90
CA LEU A 88 -6.04 -16.41 12.35
C LEU A 88 -5.99 -17.90 12.70
N LYS A 89 -6.72 -18.76 11.97
CA LYS A 89 -6.67 -20.22 12.13
C LYS A 89 -5.28 -20.79 11.80
N ALA A 90 -4.63 -20.25 10.77
CA ALA A 90 -3.25 -20.60 10.40
C ALA A 90 -2.19 -20.06 11.36
N GLY A 91 -2.58 -19.27 12.38
CA GLY A 91 -1.65 -18.69 13.35
C GLY A 91 -1.01 -17.39 12.91
N GLY A 92 -1.56 -16.72 11.89
CA GLY A 92 -1.21 -15.36 11.51
C GLY A 92 -1.76 -14.31 12.47
N ILE A 93 -1.26 -13.09 12.35
CA ILE A 93 -1.67 -11.95 13.16
C ILE A 93 -2.40 -10.94 12.28
N LEU A 94 -3.51 -10.42 12.77
CA LEU A 94 -4.17 -9.26 12.17
C LEU A 94 -3.84 -8.03 12.99
N ILE A 95 -3.43 -6.96 12.32
CA ILE A 95 -3.23 -5.63 12.89
C ILE A 95 -4.16 -4.67 12.18
N TYR A 96 -5.04 -4.03 12.93
CA TYR A 96 -5.79 -2.86 12.48
C TYR A 96 -5.16 -1.64 13.11
N ASN A 97 -5.10 -0.54 12.38
CA ASN A 97 -4.49 0.67 12.85
C ASN A 97 -5.17 1.90 12.24
N ASP A 98 -5.13 2.99 12.99
CA ASP A 98 -5.57 4.31 12.58
C ASP A 98 -4.78 5.38 13.33
N GLY A 99 -4.69 6.58 12.76
CA GLY A 99 -4.00 7.70 13.36
C GLY A 99 -4.42 9.03 12.76
N GLY A 100 -4.53 10.03 13.62
CA GLY A 100 -4.97 11.35 13.21
C GLY A 100 -4.44 12.46 14.10
N ALA A 101 -4.60 13.70 13.66
CA ALA A 101 -4.28 14.90 14.40
C ALA A 101 -5.44 15.90 14.31
N ILE A 102 -5.78 16.50 15.45
CA ILE A 102 -6.73 17.60 15.55
C ILE A 102 -6.04 18.85 14.98
N ASP A 103 -6.73 19.59 14.11
CA ASP A 103 -6.18 20.82 13.46
C ASP A 103 -4.83 20.61 12.74
N ASN A 104 -4.67 19.53 12.06
CA ASN A 104 -3.48 19.00 11.37
C ASN A 104 -2.58 20.06 10.69
N PRO A 105 -1.41 20.45 11.29
CA PRO A 105 -0.76 19.86 12.47
C PRO A 105 -1.33 20.33 13.79
N GLY A 106 -1.45 19.40 14.75
CA GLY A 106 -1.96 19.67 16.11
C GLY A 106 -1.78 18.49 17.05
N PRO A 107 -2.51 18.44 18.17
CA PRO A 107 -2.55 17.25 19.00
C PRO A 107 -3.00 16.05 18.20
N GLY A 108 -2.27 14.95 18.26
CA GLY A 108 -2.60 13.76 17.49
C GLY A 108 -2.43 12.50 18.31
N GLY A 109 -3.03 11.41 17.80
CA GLY A 109 -2.94 10.11 18.44
C GLY A 109 -3.01 8.99 17.43
N TYR A 110 -2.60 7.82 17.89
CA TYR A 110 -2.73 6.57 17.14
C TYR A 110 -3.50 5.54 17.96
N GLY A 111 -4.17 4.64 17.24
CA GLY A 111 -4.84 3.47 17.78
C GLY A 111 -4.51 2.21 17.01
N VAL A 112 -4.32 1.10 17.70
CA VAL A 112 -3.98 -0.20 17.13
C VAL A 112 -4.77 -1.29 17.82
N VAL A 113 -5.32 -2.22 17.03
CA VAL A 113 -5.94 -3.46 17.49
C VAL A 113 -5.19 -4.63 16.88
N LEU A 114 -4.59 -5.47 17.73
CA LEU A 114 -3.96 -6.72 17.31
C LEU A 114 -4.89 -7.90 17.64
N ARG A 115 -4.98 -8.85 16.72
CA ARG A 115 -5.71 -10.12 16.91
C ARG A 115 -4.82 -11.32 16.60
N TYR A 116 -4.84 -12.29 17.51
CA TYR A 116 -4.12 -13.56 17.38
C TYR A 116 -4.84 -14.67 18.14
N LYS A 117 -5.28 -15.72 17.46
CA LYS A 117 -5.89 -16.94 18.07
C LYS A 117 -6.90 -16.62 19.20
N GLY A 118 -7.85 -15.74 18.95
CA GLY A 118 -8.86 -15.32 19.94
C GLY A 118 -8.38 -14.27 20.97
N HIS A 119 -7.09 -14.00 21.06
CA HIS A 119 -6.56 -12.91 21.86
C HIS A 119 -6.67 -11.58 21.12
N ARG A 120 -6.95 -10.54 21.89
CA ARG A 120 -6.99 -9.15 21.41
C ARG A 120 -6.12 -8.28 22.31
N LYS A 121 -5.34 -7.39 21.66
CA LYS A 121 -4.54 -6.38 22.36
C LYS A 121 -4.79 -5.03 21.69
N GLU A 122 -4.98 -4.00 22.51
CA GLU A 122 -5.12 -2.62 22.06
C GLU A 122 -3.90 -1.80 22.48
N LEU A 123 -3.46 -0.89 21.61
CA LEU A 123 -2.39 0.07 21.89
C LEU A 123 -2.88 1.45 21.43
N SER A 124 -2.47 2.48 22.15
CA SER A 124 -2.69 3.87 21.75
C SER A 124 -1.63 4.77 22.36
N GLY A 125 -1.43 5.93 21.74
CA GLY A 125 -0.54 6.97 22.28
C GLY A 125 -0.85 8.31 21.62
N GLY A 126 -0.65 9.38 22.41
CA GLY A 126 -0.95 10.74 21.97
C GLY A 126 0.28 11.64 21.97
N PHE A 127 0.29 12.61 21.06
CA PHE A 127 1.35 13.59 20.86
C PHE A 127 0.78 14.99 20.86
N ARG A 128 1.50 15.94 21.51
CA ARG A 128 1.02 17.34 21.64
C ARG A 128 0.97 18.10 20.32
N ARG A 129 1.82 17.71 19.37
CA ARG A 129 1.89 18.33 18.04
C ARG A 129 2.50 17.36 17.03
N THR A 130 1.70 17.02 16.03
CA THR A 130 2.08 16.07 14.98
C THR A 130 1.16 16.25 13.76
N THR A 131 1.16 15.32 12.81
CA THR A 131 0.30 15.32 11.63
C THR A 131 -0.43 14.00 11.44
N ASN A 132 -1.53 14.00 10.67
CA ASN A 132 -2.27 12.77 10.34
C ASN A 132 -1.33 11.68 9.80
N ASN A 133 -0.56 11.98 8.75
CA ASN A 133 0.32 11.00 8.12
C ASN A 133 1.37 10.42 9.08
N ARG A 134 1.87 11.21 10.04
CA ARG A 134 2.80 10.69 11.05
C ARG A 134 2.11 9.72 11.98
N MET A 135 0.90 10.03 12.42
CA MET A 135 0.12 9.15 13.30
C MET A 135 -0.29 7.85 12.60
N GLU A 136 -0.66 7.90 11.32
CA GLU A 136 -0.93 6.71 10.50
C GLU A 136 0.30 5.80 10.38
N LEU A 137 1.48 6.37 10.10
CA LEU A 137 2.75 5.61 10.06
C LEU A 137 3.10 5.03 11.43
N LEU A 138 2.99 5.85 12.47
CA LEU A 138 3.32 5.43 13.83
C LEU A 138 2.40 4.32 14.34
N ALA A 139 1.11 4.36 13.99
CA ALA A 139 0.18 3.29 14.29
C ALA A 139 0.63 1.93 13.71
N CYS A 140 1.09 1.91 12.46
CA CYS A 140 1.67 0.72 11.84
C CYS A 140 2.94 0.25 12.58
N ILE A 141 3.84 1.18 12.89
CA ILE A 141 5.10 0.92 13.58
C ILE A 141 4.85 0.32 14.97
N GLU A 142 4.00 0.92 15.78
CA GLU A 142 3.70 0.46 17.13
C GLU A 142 2.97 -0.89 17.14
N GLY A 143 2.12 -1.14 16.13
CA GLY A 143 1.52 -2.44 15.93
C GLY A 143 2.56 -3.53 15.64
N LEU A 144 3.54 -3.27 14.78
CA LEU A 144 4.60 -4.23 14.47
C LEU A 144 5.60 -4.40 15.62
N LYS A 145 6.00 -3.32 16.30
CA LYS A 145 6.87 -3.38 17.51
C LYS A 145 6.29 -4.23 18.64
N ALA A 146 4.98 -4.38 18.72
CA ALA A 146 4.34 -5.23 19.72
C ALA A 146 4.60 -6.72 19.51
N LEU A 147 5.13 -7.13 18.38
CA LEU A 147 5.42 -8.52 18.03
C LEU A 147 6.80 -8.92 18.57
N LYS A 148 6.86 -10.04 19.30
CA LYS A 148 8.08 -10.51 19.98
C LYS A 148 8.95 -11.45 19.14
N ARG A 149 8.46 -11.89 17.99
CA ARG A 149 9.14 -12.84 17.08
C ARG A 149 8.66 -12.62 15.66
N ARG A 150 9.35 -13.20 14.68
CA ARG A 150 8.89 -13.17 13.29
C ARG A 150 7.48 -13.78 13.16
N CYS A 151 6.58 -13.04 12.54
CA CYS A 151 5.19 -13.43 12.36
C CYS A 151 4.76 -13.18 10.90
N SER A 152 3.77 -13.94 10.43
CA SER A 152 2.98 -13.56 9.27
C SER A 152 1.85 -12.63 9.74
N VAL A 153 1.76 -11.45 9.11
CA VAL A 153 0.92 -10.35 9.55
C VAL A 153 0.11 -9.82 8.38
N VAL A 154 -1.19 -9.66 8.56
CA VAL A 154 -1.99 -8.79 7.68
C VAL A 154 -2.28 -7.50 8.44
N LEU A 155 -1.78 -6.40 7.89
CA LEU A 155 -1.91 -5.06 8.45
C LEU A 155 -2.97 -4.28 7.65
N TYR A 156 -4.07 -3.95 8.31
CA TYR A 156 -5.20 -3.20 7.76
C TYR A 156 -5.10 -1.74 8.15
N SER A 157 -5.14 -0.85 7.15
CA SER A 157 -5.18 0.59 7.36
C SER A 157 -6.09 1.25 6.32
N ASP A 158 -6.77 2.31 6.69
CA ASP A 158 -7.54 3.16 5.77
C ASP A 158 -6.69 4.30 5.18
N SER A 159 -5.45 4.43 5.63
CA SER A 159 -4.48 5.35 5.06
C SER A 159 -3.98 4.89 3.69
N LYS A 160 -4.45 5.53 2.63
CA LYS A 160 -3.90 5.32 1.28
C LYS A 160 -2.43 5.76 1.18
N TYR A 161 -2.01 6.72 2.01
CA TYR A 161 -0.63 7.16 2.06
C TYR A 161 0.29 6.03 2.49
N VAL A 162 -0.01 5.36 3.60
CA VAL A 162 0.78 4.25 4.11
C VAL A 162 0.69 3.03 3.21
N VAL A 163 -0.53 2.57 2.89
CA VAL A 163 -0.73 1.35 2.09
C VAL A 163 -0.08 1.48 0.72
N ASN A 164 -0.27 2.60 0.00
CA ASN A 164 0.37 2.80 -1.29
C ASN A 164 1.89 2.96 -1.18
N GLY A 165 2.38 3.64 -0.14
CA GLY A 165 3.80 3.80 0.12
C GLY A 165 4.53 2.46 0.17
N MET A 166 3.95 1.49 0.89
CA MET A 166 4.50 0.14 1.05
C MET A 166 4.20 -0.77 -0.15
N THR A 167 2.96 -0.78 -0.65
CA THR A 167 2.56 -1.76 -1.68
C THR A 167 2.96 -1.38 -3.11
N LYS A 168 3.21 -0.10 -3.38
CA LYS A 168 3.70 0.40 -4.68
C LYS A 168 5.21 0.65 -4.71
N GLY A 169 5.93 0.23 -3.68
CA GLY A 169 7.38 0.36 -3.56
C GLY A 169 7.86 1.83 -3.49
N TRP A 170 7.00 2.78 -3.04
CA TRP A 170 7.42 4.18 -2.93
C TRP A 170 8.46 4.35 -1.83
N ALA A 171 8.23 3.76 -0.67
CA ALA A 171 9.11 3.87 0.48
C ALA A 171 10.51 3.30 0.18
N GLU A 172 10.59 2.14 -0.46
CA GLU A 172 11.84 1.51 -0.89
C GLU A 172 12.60 2.36 -1.91
N ARG A 173 11.87 2.96 -2.88
CA ARG A 173 12.48 3.89 -3.85
C ARG A 173 12.98 5.17 -3.19
N TRP A 174 12.28 5.70 -2.21
CA TRP A 174 12.76 6.87 -1.46
C TRP A 174 13.99 6.52 -0.64
N GLN A 175 14.01 5.36 0.01
CA GLN A 175 15.17 4.86 0.76
C GLN A 175 16.38 4.70 -0.16
N SER A 176 16.24 4.05 -1.33
CA SER A 176 17.34 3.84 -2.29
C SER A 176 17.89 5.15 -2.87
N LYS A 177 17.11 6.23 -2.85
CA LYS A 177 17.51 7.58 -3.26
C LYS A 177 17.95 8.48 -2.09
N GLY A 178 18.26 7.91 -0.92
CA GLY A 178 18.68 8.67 0.25
C GLY A 178 17.60 9.61 0.77
N TRP A 179 16.34 9.22 0.68
CA TRP A 179 15.15 9.98 1.14
C TRP A 179 14.97 11.31 0.39
N LYS A 180 15.33 11.34 -0.90
CA LYS A 180 15.10 12.49 -1.78
C LYS A 180 14.02 12.21 -2.81
N LEU A 181 13.21 13.23 -3.10
CA LEU A 181 12.28 13.25 -4.21
C LEU A 181 13.01 13.58 -5.52
N SER A 182 12.33 13.45 -6.66
CA SER A 182 12.90 13.79 -7.98
C SER A 182 13.29 15.26 -8.14
N ASN A 183 12.76 16.16 -7.32
CA ASN A 183 13.07 17.58 -7.27
C ASN A 183 14.05 17.94 -6.15
N GLU A 184 14.83 16.97 -5.65
CA GLU A 184 15.83 17.09 -4.58
C GLU A 184 15.28 17.50 -3.20
N GLN A 185 13.97 17.64 -3.04
CA GLN A 185 13.35 17.87 -1.74
C GLN A 185 13.39 16.62 -0.88
N ASP A 186 13.45 16.80 0.43
CA ASP A 186 13.41 15.70 1.38
C ASP A 186 12.03 15.03 1.40
N VAL A 187 12.03 13.70 1.48
CA VAL A 187 10.82 12.92 1.67
C VAL A 187 10.26 13.20 3.07
N LYS A 188 9.00 13.61 3.14
CA LYS A 188 8.34 13.84 4.41
C LYS A 188 8.24 12.53 5.21
N ASN A 189 8.45 12.63 6.53
CA ASN A 189 8.34 11.51 7.46
C ASN A 189 9.34 10.37 7.16
N ALA A 190 10.50 10.68 6.61
CA ALA A 190 11.54 9.70 6.27
C ALA A 190 11.96 8.87 7.49
N ASP A 191 11.99 9.49 8.67
CA ASP A 191 12.28 8.87 9.97
C ASP A 191 11.30 7.70 10.30
N LEU A 192 10.02 7.89 10.05
CA LEU A 192 8.99 6.87 10.29
C LEU A 192 8.95 5.82 9.14
N TRP A 193 9.15 6.26 7.90
CA TRP A 193 9.25 5.33 6.78
C TRP A 193 10.40 4.35 6.93
N GLN A 194 11.57 4.85 7.37
CA GLN A 194 12.74 4.01 7.66
C GLN A 194 12.41 2.95 8.70
N GLN A 195 11.83 3.35 9.82
CA GLN A 195 11.43 2.42 10.89
C GLN A 195 10.41 1.37 10.41
N LEU A 196 9.43 1.79 9.59
CA LEU A 196 8.41 0.89 9.08
C LEU A 196 9.01 -0.16 8.15
N ILE A 197 9.92 0.23 7.24
CA ILE A 197 10.64 -0.69 6.34
C ILE A 197 11.44 -1.71 7.17
N GLU A 198 12.21 -1.25 8.15
CA GLU A 198 13.03 -2.11 9.00
C GLU A 198 12.18 -3.15 9.78
N LEU A 199 11.02 -2.75 10.28
CA LEU A 199 10.09 -3.66 10.94
C LEU A 199 9.45 -4.65 9.95
N CYS A 200 9.12 -4.22 8.76
CA CYS A 200 8.60 -5.11 7.72
C CYS A 200 9.62 -6.18 7.29
N GLN A 201 10.93 -5.89 7.36
CA GLN A 201 11.97 -6.90 7.11
C GLN A 201 12.06 -7.97 8.19
N GLN A 202 11.63 -7.65 9.43
CA GLN A 202 11.62 -8.59 10.55
C GLN A 202 10.43 -9.55 10.54
N HIS A 203 9.37 -9.22 9.79
CA HIS A 203 8.12 -9.97 9.73
C HIS A 203 7.73 -10.24 8.27
N ASP A 204 6.74 -11.11 8.04
CA ASP A 204 6.09 -11.30 6.74
C ASP A 204 4.80 -10.45 6.75
N VAL A 205 4.88 -9.21 6.23
CA VAL A 205 3.82 -8.21 6.40
C VAL A 205 3.08 -7.96 5.08
N HIS A 206 1.77 -8.16 5.10
CA HIS A 206 0.87 -7.89 4.00
C HIS A 206 -0.04 -6.69 4.32
N PHE A 207 0.19 -5.56 3.67
CA PHE A 207 -0.65 -4.38 3.81
C PHE A 207 -1.96 -4.54 3.05
N ARG A 208 -3.08 -4.18 3.70
CA ARG A 208 -4.43 -4.19 3.12
C ARG A 208 -5.11 -2.85 3.39
N TRP A 209 -5.59 -2.22 2.34
CA TRP A 209 -6.42 -1.05 2.49
C TRP A 209 -7.84 -1.44 2.86
N VAL A 210 -8.39 -0.77 3.87
CA VAL A 210 -9.81 -0.83 4.24
C VAL A 210 -10.42 0.56 4.06
N ARG A 211 -11.72 0.59 3.85
CA ARG A 211 -12.43 1.87 3.82
C ARG A 211 -12.67 2.31 5.27
N GLY A 212 -12.25 3.51 5.64
CA GLY A 212 -12.56 4.10 6.94
C GLY A 212 -14.06 4.29 7.13
N HIS A 213 -14.54 4.22 8.36
CA HIS A 213 -15.95 4.40 8.77
C HIS A 213 -16.94 3.55 7.95
N SER A 214 -16.61 2.31 7.69
CA SER A 214 -17.40 1.40 6.83
C SER A 214 -17.94 0.17 7.56
N GLY A 215 -18.06 0.24 8.89
CA GLY A 215 -18.62 -0.84 9.71
C GLY A 215 -17.61 -1.93 10.08
N ASN A 216 -16.30 -1.73 9.85
CA ASN A 216 -15.29 -2.65 10.37
C ASN A 216 -15.02 -2.34 11.85
N PRO A 217 -15.43 -3.21 12.79
CA PRO A 217 -15.41 -2.87 14.22
C PRO A 217 -14.00 -2.67 14.78
N ASP A 218 -12.98 -3.33 14.21
CA ASP A 218 -11.61 -3.16 14.69
C ASP A 218 -10.97 -1.86 14.15
N ASN A 219 -11.30 -1.46 12.90
CA ASN A 219 -10.84 -0.17 12.36
C ASN A 219 -11.53 0.99 13.09
N GLU A 220 -12.84 0.90 13.33
CA GLU A 220 -13.57 1.91 14.11
C GLU A 220 -13.07 2.01 15.55
N ARG A 221 -12.63 0.88 16.11
CA ARG A 221 -12.00 0.89 17.43
C ARG A 221 -10.64 1.58 17.41
N CYS A 222 -9.85 1.43 16.35
CA CYS A 222 -8.59 2.15 16.19
C CYS A 222 -8.80 3.66 16.11
N ASP A 223 -9.80 4.14 15.36
CA ASP A 223 -10.20 5.55 15.29
C ASP A 223 -10.55 6.09 16.68
N GLN A 224 -11.40 5.38 17.45
CA GLN A 224 -11.74 5.76 18.83
C GLN A 224 -10.52 5.86 19.74
N LEU A 225 -9.60 4.90 19.64
CA LEU A 225 -8.36 4.90 20.43
C LEU A 225 -7.45 6.07 20.05
N ALA A 226 -7.30 6.35 18.74
CA ALA A 226 -6.51 7.45 18.22
C ALA A 226 -7.07 8.81 18.69
N MET A 227 -8.38 8.99 18.56
CA MET A 227 -9.05 10.23 19.00
C MET A 227 -8.95 10.43 20.52
N ALA A 228 -9.20 9.38 21.30
CA ALA A 228 -9.06 9.45 22.75
C ALA A 228 -7.63 9.78 23.17
N ALA A 229 -6.62 9.21 22.49
CA ALA A 229 -5.22 9.49 22.74
C ALA A 229 -4.85 10.93 22.38
N ALA A 230 -5.32 11.47 21.26
CA ALA A 230 -5.10 12.85 20.83
C ALA A 230 -5.69 13.89 21.84
N GLN A 231 -6.78 13.53 22.51
CA GLN A 231 -7.45 14.37 23.53
C GLN A 231 -6.92 14.14 24.94
N GLY A 232 -5.93 13.28 25.09
CA GLY A 232 -5.31 12.96 26.39
C GLY A 232 -4.64 14.17 27.06
N ARG A 233 -4.46 14.09 28.38
CA ARG A 233 -3.79 15.17 29.16
C ARG A 233 -2.27 15.07 29.11
N GLU A 234 -1.74 13.87 29.00
CA GLU A 234 -0.28 13.60 28.98
C GLU A 234 0.15 13.24 27.56
N LEU A 235 0.33 14.25 26.72
CA LEU A 235 0.74 14.09 25.34
C LEU A 235 2.27 14.10 25.23
N ALA A 236 2.82 13.09 24.55
CA ALA A 236 4.24 13.00 24.24
C ALA A 236 4.68 14.10 23.27
N THR A 237 5.98 14.31 23.16
CA THR A 237 6.58 15.17 22.13
C THR A 237 6.95 14.33 20.91
N ASP A 238 6.49 14.70 19.71
CA ASP A 238 6.99 14.16 18.46
C ASP A 238 8.32 14.84 18.13
N MET A 239 9.41 14.31 18.73
CA MET A 239 10.73 14.94 18.68
C MET A 239 11.22 15.19 17.25
N ALA A 240 11.03 14.24 16.35
CA ALA A 240 11.46 14.38 14.97
C ALA A 240 10.65 15.44 14.21
N TYR A 241 9.36 15.52 14.48
CA TYR A 241 8.50 16.52 13.85
C TYR A 241 8.75 17.93 14.37
N GLU A 242 8.96 18.07 15.69
CA GLU A 242 9.18 19.37 16.32
C GLU A 242 10.60 19.92 16.07
N ALA A 243 11.60 19.04 15.91
CA ALA A 243 12.99 19.42 15.59
C ALA A 243 13.19 19.83 14.12
N ALA A 244 12.32 19.40 13.22
CA ALA A 244 12.40 19.71 11.77
C ALA A 244 11.80 21.09 11.41
N ARG A 245 11.63 21.98 12.40
CA ARG A 245 11.11 23.35 12.27
C ARG A 245 12.20 24.41 12.48
#